data_db85e4526e338d387e30b8aa9b925d19
#
_entry.id   db85e4526e338d387e30b8aa9b925d19
#
_cell.length_a   1.000
_cell.length_b   1.000
_cell.length_c   1.000
_cell.angle_alpha   90.00
_cell.angle_beta   90.00
_cell.angle_gamma   90.00
#
_symmetry.space_group_name_H-M   'P 1'
#
loop_
_entity.id
_entity.type
_entity.pdbx_description
1 polymer ?
#
loop_
_entity_poly.entity_id
_entity_poly.type
_entity_poly.pdbx_seq_one_letter_code
_entity_poly.pdbx_strand_id
1 'polypeptide(L)'
;YLLNSPFTFQAMEKHSAYCALMRLGLKVPETILVPYKHPVDNVRWAYTSAKYNRPFDLKQLATNLGYPLYMKPFDGGGWRGVSRINDEHDLVRAYDESGEMLMHLQATVDYDVFARALSIGPETMVMNFRPEEPMHHRYAVSHDFLSPIAGQQTAAISRIVNAFFGWEFNSCEMLVTGDDV
;
A
#
# COMPACT_ATOMS: atom_id res chain seq x y z
N TYR A 1 -27.03 8.50 5.35
CA TYR A 1 -26.18 7.74 6.27
C TYR A 1 -24.76 7.70 5.74
N LEU A 2 -23.78 8.00 6.59
CA LEU A 2 -22.35 7.81 6.33
C LEU A 2 -21.90 6.64 7.20
N LEU A 3 -21.30 5.61 6.57
CA LEU A 3 -20.77 4.46 7.31
C LEU A 3 -19.47 4.85 8.04
N ASN A 4 -18.62 5.64 7.40
CA ASN A 4 -17.38 6.15 8.01
C ASN A 4 -17.50 7.63 8.30
N SER A 5 -16.92 8.08 9.41
CA SER A 5 -16.84 9.49 9.72
C SER A 5 -15.94 10.22 8.71
N PRO A 6 -16.37 11.36 8.15
CA PRO A 6 -15.51 12.16 7.27
C PRO A 6 -14.26 12.70 7.98
N PHE A 7 -14.25 12.75 9.31
CA PHE A 7 -13.06 13.17 10.08
C PHE A 7 -11.96 12.11 10.12
N THR A 8 -12.25 10.86 9.73
CA THR A 8 -11.26 9.78 9.63
C THR A 8 -10.68 9.65 8.22
N PHE A 9 -11.06 10.53 7.29
CA PHE A 9 -10.64 10.45 5.90
C PHE A 9 -9.11 10.56 5.71
N GLN A 10 -8.44 11.40 6.51
CA GLN A 10 -6.98 11.54 6.47
C GLN A 10 -6.24 10.24 6.82
N ALA A 11 -6.86 9.35 7.59
CA ALA A 11 -6.30 8.06 7.92
C ALA A 11 -6.34 7.05 6.76
N MET A 12 -7.01 7.38 5.67
CA MET A 12 -7.05 6.55 4.44
C MET A 12 -5.81 6.70 3.57
N GLU A 13 -4.95 7.65 3.89
CA GLU A 13 -3.67 7.83 3.22
C GLU A 13 -2.72 6.69 3.57
N LYS A 14 -2.10 6.10 2.55
CA LYS A 14 -1.28 4.88 2.69
C LYS A 14 -0.17 5.01 3.72
N HIS A 15 0.55 6.14 3.70
CA HIS A 15 1.71 6.31 4.59
C HIS A 15 1.31 6.39 6.05
N SER A 16 0.32 7.22 6.35
CA SER A 16 -0.24 7.35 7.71
C SER A 16 -0.84 6.03 8.19
N ALA A 17 -1.53 5.30 7.29
CA ALA A 17 -2.05 3.98 7.60
C ALA A 17 -0.93 2.98 7.93
N TYR A 18 0.14 2.92 7.13
CA TYR A 18 1.29 2.04 7.42
C TYR A 18 1.96 2.37 8.75
N CYS A 19 2.19 3.65 9.04
CA CYS A 19 2.74 4.07 10.33
C CYS A 19 1.86 3.63 11.51
N ALA A 20 0.53 3.72 11.35
CA ALA A 20 -0.41 3.28 12.37
C ALA A 20 -0.40 1.75 12.54
N LEU A 21 -0.41 1.00 11.44
CA LEU A 21 -0.34 -0.47 11.47
C LEU A 21 0.94 -0.96 12.16
N MET A 22 2.09 -0.36 11.85
CA MET A 22 3.36 -0.67 12.51
C MET A 22 3.30 -0.40 14.02
N ARG A 23 2.67 0.69 14.45
CA ARG A 23 2.48 1.01 15.88
C ARG A 23 1.55 0.03 16.58
N LEU A 24 0.63 -0.59 15.86
CA LEU A 24 -0.22 -1.67 16.35
C LEU A 24 0.50 -3.03 16.39
N GLY A 25 1.76 -3.09 15.96
CA GLY A 25 2.53 -4.33 15.87
C GLY A 25 2.13 -5.21 14.68
N LEU A 26 1.38 -4.66 13.71
CA LEU A 26 1.00 -5.36 12.50
C LEU A 26 2.14 -5.28 11.47
N LYS A 27 2.33 -6.35 10.72
CA LYS A 27 3.32 -6.40 9.65
C LYS A 27 2.85 -5.55 8.46
N VAL A 28 3.78 -4.80 7.90
CA VAL A 28 3.58 -4.07 6.65
C VAL A 28 4.83 -4.25 5.80
N PRO A 29 4.71 -4.31 4.47
CA PRO A 29 5.88 -4.35 3.61
C PRO A 29 6.75 -3.12 3.83
N GLU A 30 8.08 -3.31 3.84
CA GLU A 30 8.99 -2.17 3.97
C GLU A 30 8.71 -1.13 2.89
N THR A 31 8.51 0.10 3.31
CA THR A 31 8.02 1.16 2.44
C THR A 31 8.76 2.46 2.71
N ILE A 32 9.30 3.06 1.67
CA ILE A 32 10.02 4.33 1.71
C ILE A 32 9.20 5.38 0.95
N LEU A 33 9.00 6.55 1.55
CA LEU A 33 8.42 7.69 0.86
C LEU A 33 9.49 8.36 0.00
N VAL A 34 9.19 8.51 -1.29
CA VAL A 34 10.08 9.15 -2.26
C VAL A 34 9.49 10.51 -2.62
N PRO A 35 10.25 11.62 -2.45
CA PRO A 35 9.79 12.93 -2.83
C PRO A 35 9.51 13.00 -4.34
N TYR A 36 8.64 13.93 -4.74
CA TYR A 36 8.42 14.22 -6.16
C TYR A 36 9.73 14.66 -6.84
N LYS A 37 9.86 14.35 -8.11
CA LYS A 37 11.09 14.65 -8.87
C LYS A 37 11.37 16.16 -8.90
N HIS A 38 10.43 16.92 -9.35
CA HIS A 38 10.37 18.38 -9.25
C HIS A 38 9.04 18.88 -9.84
N PRO A 39 8.43 19.91 -9.26
CA PRO A 39 7.24 20.51 -9.84
C PRO A 39 7.60 21.21 -11.15
N VAL A 40 6.81 20.97 -12.18
CA VAL A 40 6.88 21.72 -13.43
C VAL A 40 6.32 23.13 -13.16
N ASP A 41 6.94 24.16 -13.71
CA ASP A 41 6.47 25.57 -13.67
C ASP A 41 6.40 26.26 -12.30
N ASN A 42 7.14 25.77 -11.30
CA ASN A 42 7.23 26.45 -10.02
C ASN A 42 8.45 27.39 -9.99
N VAL A 43 8.21 28.70 -10.13
CA VAL A 43 9.28 29.72 -10.10
C VAL A 43 10.08 29.74 -8.80
N ARG A 44 9.51 29.28 -7.69
CA ARG A 44 10.21 29.16 -6.39
C ARG A 44 11.09 27.93 -6.33
N TRP A 45 10.85 26.94 -7.17
CA TRP A 45 11.59 25.68 -7.16
C TRP A 45 13.07 25.91 -7.47
N ALA A 46 13.39 26.73 -8.46
CA ALA A 46 14.78 27.05 -8.82
C ALA A 46 15.56 27.61 -7.63
N TYR A 47 14.95 28.54 -6.87
CA TYR A 47 15.56 29.10 -5.66
C TYR A 47 15.66 28.07 -4.54
N THR A 48 14.59 27.31 -4.30
CA THR A 48 14.53 26.31 -3.25
C THR A 48 15.51 25.17 -3.51
N SER A 49 15.56 24.68 -4.74
CA SER A 49 16.48 23.59 -5.13
C SER A 49 17.94 24.00 -5.05
N ALA A 50 18.28 25.22 -5.46
CA ALA A 50 19.64 25.74 -5.33
C ALA A 50 20.12 25.80 -3.86
N LYS A 51 19.20 26.11 -2.94
CA LYS A 51 19.51 26.26 -1.53
C LYS A 51 19.45 24.95 -0.72
N TYR A 52 18.51 24.08 -1.05
CA TYR A 52 18.18 22.90 -0.24
C TYR A 52 18.32 21.59 -1.02
N ASN A 53 18.84 21.64 -2.24
CA ASN A 53 19.03 20.44 -3.04
C ASN A 53 20.09 19.54 -2.39
N ARG A 54 19.61 18.64 -1.55
CA ARG A 54 20.36 17.47 -1.13
C ARG A 54 19.83 16.30 -1.94
N PRO A 55 20.54 15.88 -2.98
CA PRO A 55 20.11 14.73 -3.76
C PRO A 55 20.02 13.53 -2.80
N PHE A 56 18.89 12.85 -2.80
CA PHE A 56 18.79 11.53 -2.22
C PHE A 56 19.16 10.51 -3.30
N ASP A 57 19.80 9.44 -2.88
CA ASP A 57 20.19 8.37 -3.78
C ASP A 57 19.04 7.38 -3.96
N LEU A 58 18.19 7.62 -4.97
CA LEU A 58 17.05 6.78 -5.29
C LEU A 58 17.48 5.33 -5.59
N LYS A 59 18.60 5.15 -6.28
CA LYS A 59 19.11 3.83 -6.65
C LYS A 59 19.58 3.06 -5.42
N GLN A 60 20.26 3.72 -4.51
CA GLN A 60 20.69 3.12 -3.25
C GLN A 60 19.48 2.72 -2.39
N LEU A 61 18.45 3.56 -2.33
CA LEU A 61 17.20 3.25 -1.60
C LEU A 61 16.53 2.01 -2.19
N ALA A 62 16.40 1.93 -3.51
CA ALA A 62 15.83 0.77 -4.17
C ALA A 62 16.67 -0.49 -4.00
N THR A 63 18.00 -0.36 -4.05
CA THR A 63 18.92 -1.49 -3.81
C THR A 63 18.79 -2.02 -2.38
N ASN A 64 18.61 -1.14 -1.40
CA ASN A 64 18.42 -1.53 0.00
C ASN A 64 17.09 -2.29 0.22
N LEU A 65 16.03 -1.89 -0.48
CA LEU A 65 14.73 -2.58 -0.46
C LEU A 65 14.78 -3.94 -1.19
N GLY A 66 15.65 -4.07 -2.20
CA GLY A 66 15.76 -5.24 -3.06
C GLY A 66 14.76 -5.26 -4.22
N TYR A 67 15.23 -5.73 -5.38
CA TYR A 67 14.37 -5.94 -6.55
C TYR A 67 13.80 -7.37 -6.57
N PRO A 68 12.59 -7.59 -7.09
CA PRO A 68 11.66 -6.58 -7.59
C PRO A 68 11.00 -5.79 -6.44
N LEU A 69 10.56 -4.57 -6.74
CA LEU A 69 9.82 -3.73 -5.82
C LEU A 69 8.64 -3.04 -6.54
N TYR A 70 7.80 -2.34 -5.80
CA TYR A 70 6.71 -1.56 -6.36
C TYR A 70 6.92 -0.07 -6.13
N MET A 71 6.69 0.73 -7.17
CA MET A 71 6.51 2.16 -7.05
C MET A 71 5.03 2.49 -7.18
N LYS A 72 4.48 3.23 -6.23
CA LYS A 72 3.05 3.56 -6.20
C LYS A 72 2.82 4.97 -5.68
N PRO A 73 1.79 5.69 -6.18
CA PRO A 73 1.45 7.01 -5.69
C PRO A 73 1.12 6.99 -4.20
N PHE A 74 1.55 8.05 -3.52
CA PHE A 74 1.21 8.32 -2.13
C PHE A 74 -0.32 8.37 -1.95
N ASP A 75 -0.98 9.14 -2.82
CA ASP A 75 -2.44 9.23 -2.89
C ASP A 75 -2.98 8.34 -4.01
N GLY A 76 -4.16 7.79 -3.79
CA GLY A 76 -4.89 7.04 -4.81
C GLY A 76 -5.17 5.59 -4.44
N GLY A 77 -5.88 4.91 -5.32
CA GLY A 77 -6.30 3.53 -5.16
C GLY A 77 -6.62 2.86 -6.50
N GLY A 78 -7.11 1.63 -6.44
CA GLY A 78 -7.50 0.90 -7.64
C GLY A 78 -6.34 0.54 -8.57
N TRP A 79 -5.14 0.39 -8.03
CA TRP A 79 -3.91 0.03 -8.77
C TRP A 79 -3.46 1.07 -9.81
N ARG A 80 -4.04 2.27 -9.81
CA ARG A 80 -3.66 3.33 -10.74
C ARG A 80 -2.29 3.91 -10.39
N GLY A 81 -1.42 4.01 -11.39
CA GLY A 81 -0.05 4.54 -11.22
C GLY A 81 0.88 3.62 -10.42
N VAL A 82 0.52 2.35 -10.24
CA VAL A 82 1.39 1.35 -9.61
C VAL A 82 2.26 0.71 -10.68
N SER A 83 3.57 0.74 -10.49
CA SER A 83 4.56 0.12 -11.37
C SER A 83 5.36 -0.93 -10.61
N ARG A 84 5.50 -2.10 -11.20
CA ARG A 84 6.49 -3.08 -10.75
C ARG A 84 7.84 -2.71 -11.31
N ILE A 85 8.83 -2.67 -10.45
CA ILE A 85 10.21 -2.25 -10.75
C ILE A 85 11.10 -3.48 -10.61
N ASN A 86 11.62 -3.96 -11.73
CA ASN A 86 12.44 -5.16 -11.75
C ASN A 86 13.94 -4.86 -11.69
N ASP A 87 14.31 -3.65 -12.09
CA ASP A 87 15.69 -3.19 -12.16
C ASP A 87 15.81 -1.66 -12.05
N GLU A 88 17.02 -1.17 -12.12
CA GLU A 88 17.34 0.25 -12.07
C GLU A 88 16.74 1.05 -13.25
N HIS A 89 16.65 0.45 -14.43
CA HIS A 89 16.10 1.12 -15.60
C HIS A 89 14.58 1.35 -15.41
N ASP A 90 13.86 0.33 -14.93
CA ASP A 90 12.44 0.47 -14.58
C ASP A 90 12.24 1.55 -13.49
N LEU A 91 13.14 1.60 -12.50
CA LEU A 91 13.10 2.57 -11.42
C LEU A 91 13.17 4.00 -11.92
N VAL A 92 14.19 4.29 -12.75
CA VAL A 92 14.41 5.64 -13.28
C VAL A 92 13.23 6.06 -14.16
N ARG A 93 12.78 5.18 -15.05
CA ARG A 93 11.61 5.44 -15.91
C ARG A 93 10.36 5.77 -15.10
N ALA A 94 10.00 4.92 -14.14
CA ALA A 94 8.80 5.11 -13.31
C ALA A 94 8.89 6.38 -12.45
N TYR A 95 10.08 6.72 -11.97
CA TYR A 95 10.29 7.97 -11.23
C TYR A 95 10.20 9.19 -12.13
N ASP A 96 10.71 9.13 -13.36
CA ASP A 96 10.59 10.21 -14.33
C ASP A 96 9.12 10.45 -14.73
N GLU A 97 8.34 9.38 -14.90
CA GLU A 97 6.92 9.44 -15.21
C GLU A 97 6.06 9.92 -14.03
N SER A 98 6.55 9.81 -12.79
CA SER A 98 5.81 10.25 -11.60
C SER A 98 5.64 11.77 -11.50
N GLY A 99 6.54 12.54 -12.12
CA GLY A 99 6.46 14.01 -12.20
C GLY A 99 6.35 14.68 -10.82
N GLU A 100 5.19 15.29 -10.56
CA GLU A 100 4.90 16.02 -9.31
C GLU A 100 4.31 15.15 -8.21
N MET A 101 4.11 13.85 -8.45
CA MET A 101 3.53 12.97 -7.45
C MET A 101 4.55 12.54 -6.41
N LEU A 102 4.14 12.55 -5.14
CA LEU A 102 4.84 11.80 -4.11
C LEU A 102 4.64 10.31 -4.35
N MET A 103 5.70 9.55 -4.23
CA MET A 103 5.67 8.12 -4.49
C MET A 103 6.11 7.31 -3.27
N HIS A 104 5.66 6.07 -3.19
CA HIS A 104 6.23 5.06 -2.32
C HIS A 104 7.07 4.09 -3.14
N LEU A 105 8.25 3.73 -2.64
CA LEU A 105 8.94 2.49 -2.98
C LEU A 105 8.60 1.47 -1.91
N GLN A 106 8.10 0.32 -2.31
CA GLN A 106 7.71 -0.74 -1.40
C GLN A 106 8.34 -2.06 -1.82
N ALA A 107 8.94 -2.75 -0.85
CA ALA A 107 9.48 -4.09 -1.04
C ALA A 107 8.38 -5.06 -1.48
N THR A 108 8.72 -5.98 -2.35
CA THR A 108 7.87 -7.12 -2.67
C THR A 108 7.90 -8.11 -1.51
N VAL A 109 6.75 -8.65 -1.19
CA VAL A 109 6.59 -9.72 -0.20
C VAL A 109 6.12 -10.95 -0.94
N ASP A 110 6.78 -12.08 -0.72
CA ASP A 110 6.31 -13.37 -1.21
C ASP A 110 5.11 -13.83 -0.39
N TYR A 111 4.12 -14.40 -1.07
CA TYR A 111 2.89 -14.88 -0.43
C TYR A 111 2.30 -16.06 -1.18
N ASP A 112 1.58 -16.90 -0.45
CA ASP A 112 0.81 -18.01 -1.03
C ASP A 112 -0.58 -17.55 -1.44
N VAL A 113 -1.18 -16.67 -0.63
CA VAL A 113 -2.56 -16.19 -0.83
C VAL A 113 -2.63 -14.68 -0.63
N PHE A 114 -3.30 -14.01 -1.55
CA PHE A 114 -3.73 -12.64 -1.37
C PHE A 114 -5.17 -12.63 -0.84
N ALA A 115 -5.32 -12.36 0.43
CA ALA A 115 -6.63 -12.27 1.08
C ALA A 115 -7.12 -10.81 1.11
N ARG A 116 -8.41 -10.64 0.92
CA ARG A 116 -9.09 -9.37 1.11
C ARG A 116 -10.16 -9.52 2.17
N ALA A 117 -10.02 -8.79 3.27
CA ALA A 117 -11.01 -8.75 4.34
C ALA A 117 -11.88 -7.50 4.19
N LEU A 118 -13.17 -7.70 3.98
CA LEU A 118 -14.18 -6.65 3.94
C LEU A 118 -14.93 -6.65 5.26
N SER A 119 -14.85 -5.57 6.01
CA SER A 119 -15.55 -5.41 7.29
C SER A 119 -16.66 -4.37 7.18
N ILE A 120 -17.84 -4.71 7.72
CA ILE A 120 -19.02 -3.84 7.79
C ILE A 120 -19.58 -3.97 9.20
N GLY A 121 -19.44 -2.94 10.03
CA GLY A 121 -19.77 -3.03 11.44
C GLY A 121 -18.99 -4.18 12.11
N PRO A 122 -19.67 -5.10 12.82
CA PRO A 122 -19.03 -6.23 13.50
C PRO A 122 -18.67 -7.39 12.55
N GLU A 123 -19.24 -7.40 11.36
CA GLU A 123 -19.07 -8.51 10.40
C GLU A 123 -17.84 -8.34 9.54
N THR A 124 -17.14 -9.44 9.29
CA THR A 124 -15.97 -9.47 8.41
C THR A 124 -16.08 -10.66 7.46
N MET A 125 -16.02 -10.36 6.16
CA MET A 125 -15.93 -11.34 5.10
C MET A 125 -14.49 -11.40 4.61
N VAL A 126 -13.90 -12.59 4.59
CA VAL A 126 -12.57 -12.82 4.04
C VAL A 126 -12.71 -13.49 2.68
N MET A 127 -12.08 -12.91 1.66
CA MET A 127 -12.19 -13.33 0.27
C MET A 127 -10.82 -13.62 -0.30
N ASN A 128 -10.74 -14.64 -1.16
CA ASN A 128 -9.55 -14.87 -1.98
C ASN A 128 -9.52 -13.85 -3.11
N PHE A 129 -8.46 -13.05 -3.16
CA PHE A 129 -8.28 -12.00 -4.15
C PHE A 129 -7.13 -12.34 -5.10
N ARG A 130 -7.38 -12.22 -6.39
CA ARG A 130 -6.41 -12.50 -7.47
C ARG A 130 -6.15 -11.22 -8.25
N PRO A 131 -5.15 -10.42 -7.87
CA PRO A 131 -4.90 -9.12 -8.51
C PRO A 131 -4.52 -9.21 -9.98
N GLU A 132 -3.97 -10.35 -10.42
CA GLU A 132 -3.56 -10.65 -11.80
C GLU A 132 -4.74 -10.89 -12.75
N GLU A 133 -5.90 -11.26 -12.19
CA GLU A 133 -7.09 -11.55 -13.00
C GLU A 133 -7.79 -10.26 -13.46
N PRO A 134 -8.57 -10.31 -14.53
CA PRO A 134 -9.44 -9.20 -14.92
C PRO A 134 -10.38 -8.79 -13.79
N MET A 135 -10.71 -7.50 -13.70
CA MET A 135 -11.41 -6.89 -12.57
C MET A 135 -12.63 -7.70 -12.06
N HIS A 136 -13.41 -8.27 -12.95
CA HIS A 136 -14.63 -9.03 -12.62
C HIS A 136 -14.37 -10.49 -12.23
N HIS A 137 -13.12 -10.97 -12.31
CA HIS A 137 -12.68 -12.31 -11.88
C HIS A 137 -11.75 -12.28 -10.67
N ARG A 138 -11.44 -11.11 -10.11
CA ARG A 138 -10.47 -10.95 -9.02
C ARG A 138 -10.93 -11.58 -7.71
N TYR A 139 -12.23 -11.73 -7.50
CA TYR A 139 -12.78 -12.36 -6.30
C TYR A 139 -13.16 -13.80 -6.62
N ALA A 140 -12.38 -14.73 -6.09
CA ALA A 140 -12.70 -16.15 -6.26
C ALA A 140 -13.65 -16.61 -5.15
N VAL A 141 -14.70 -17.29 -5.53
CA VAL A 141 -15.58 -18.00 -4.59
C VAL A 141 -14.87 -19.28 -4.17
N SER A 142 -14.26 -19.24 -3.00
CA SER A 142 -13.56 -20.39 -2.40
C SER A 142 -13.74 -20.30 -0.90
N HIS A 143 -14.00 -21.42 -0.24
CA HIS A 143 -14.23 -21.46 1.21
C HIS A 143 -13.00 -21.94 1.99
N ASP A 144 -12.13 -22.75 1.38
CA ASP A 144 -10.99 -23.41 2.04
C ASP A 144 -9.64 -22.92 1.51
N PHE A 145 -9.52 -21.63 1.20
CA PHE A 145 -8.29 -21.05 0.65
C PHE A 145 -7.29 -20.57 1.71
N LEU A 146 -7.71 -20.48 2.97
CA LEU A 146 -6.86 -20.18 4.12
C LEU A 146 -6.99 -21.28 5.16
N SER A 147 -5.93 -21.49 5.93
CA SER A 147 -6.05 -22.28 7.16
C SER A 147 -7.03 -21.61 8.14
N PRO A 148 -7.64 -22.34 9.07
CA PRO A 148 -8.49 -21.75 10.11
C PRO A 148 -7.77 -20.67 10.94
N ILE A 149 -6.47 -20.82 11.17
CA ILE A 149 -5.63 -19.86 11.90
C ILE A 149 -5.48 -18.58 11.09
N ALA A 150 -5.01 -18.68 9.85
CA ALA A 150 -4.81 -17.53 8.98
C ALA A 150 -6.14 -16.78 8.71
N GLY A 151 -7.24 -17.50 8.53
CA GLY A 151 -8.57 -16.90 8.34
C GLY A 151 -9.03 -16.11 9.56
N GLN A 152 -8.84 -16.64 10.78
CA GLN A 152 -9.14 -15.94 12.02
C GLN A 152 -8.26 -14.71 12.23
N GLN A 153 -6.96 -14.80 11.94
CA GLN A 153 -6.02 -13.68 12.03
C GLN A 153 -6.39 -12.58 11.04
N THR A 154 -6.66 -12.93 9.78
CA THR A 154 -7.08 -11.99 8.73
C THR A 154 -8.32 -11.20 9.17
N ALA A 155 -9.35 -11.89 9.68
CA ALA A 155 -10.55 -11.25 10.18
C ALA A 155 -10.29 -10.38 11.43
N ALA A 156 -9.44 -10.86 12.35
CA ALA A 156 -9.08 -10.12 13.56
C ALA A 156 -8.32 -8.83 13.23
N ILE A 157 -7.33 -8.89 12.34
CA ILE A 157 -6.56 -7.72 11.88
C ILE A 157 -7.49 -6.66 11.28
N SER A 158 -8.42 -7.06 10.41
CA SER A 158 -9.37 -6.11 9.81
C SER A 158 -10.23 -5.41 10.87
N ARG A 159 -10.70 -6.13 11.90
CA ARG A 159 -11.45 -5.54 13.01
C ARG A 159 -10.60 -4.62 13.89
N ILE A 160 -9.34 -4.97 14.14
CA ILE A 160 -8.40 -4.11 14.87
C ILE A 160 -8.19 -2.80 14.12
N VAL A 161 -7.99 -2.86 12.81
CA VAL A 161 -7.85 -1.68 11.95
C VAL A 161 -9.09 -0.80 12.01
N ASN A 162 -10.28 -1.39 11.88
CA ASN A 162 -11.53 -0.65 11.99
C ASN A 162 -11.69 0.02 13.36
N ALA A 163 -11.43 -0.71 14.44
CA ALA A 163 -11.54 -0.17 15.79
C ALA A 163 -10.55 0.98 16.03
N PHE A 164 -9.32 0.85 15.53
CA PHE A 164 -8.29 1.88 15.67
C PHE A 164 -8.65 3.18 14.95
N PHE A 165 -9.14 3.08 13.72
CA PHE A 165 -9.49 4.25 12.91
C PHE A 165 -10.93 4.74 13.12
N GLY A 166 -11.76 4.01 13.86
CA GLY A 166 -13.17 4.32 14.01
C GLY A 166 -13.97 4.15 12.71
N TRP A 167 -13.61 3.12 11.92
CA TRP A 167 -14.31 2.82 10.68
C TRP A 167 -15.40 1.76 10.85
N GLU A 168 -16.55 2.03 10.27
CA GLU A 168 -17.68 1.08 10.16
C GLU A 168 -17.60 0.23 8.90
N PHE A 169 -16.84 0.70 7.89
CA PHE A 169 -16.67 0.03 6.61
C PHE A 169 -15.22 0.15 6.15
N ASN A 170 -14.59 -1.00 5.88
CA ASN A 170 -13.21 -1.04 5.42
C ASN A 170 -12.93 -2.29 4.59
N SER A 171 -11.92 -2.20 3.74
CA SER A 171 -11.36 -3.33 2.99
C SER A 171 -9.87 -3.37 3.18
N CYS A 172 -9.38 -4.37 3.90
CA CYS A 172 -7.95 -4.63 4.07
C CYS A 172 -7.45 -5.63 3.04
N GLU A 173 -6.29 -5.36 2.47
CA GLU A 173 -5.53 -6.26 1.61
C GLU A 173 -4.41 -6.88 2.46
N MET A 174 -4.33 -8.21 2.47
CA MET A 174 -3.39 -8.96 3.30
C MET A 174 -2.70 -10.04 2.48
N LEU A 175 -1.41 -10.18 2.71
CA LEU A 175 -0.56 -11.22 2.10
C LEU A 175 -0.36 -12.31 3.13
N VAL A 176 -0.65 -13.55 2.77
CA VAL A 176 -0.65 -14.69 3.69
C VAL A 176 0.32 -15.76 3.20
N THR A 177 1.17 -16.24 4.11
CA THR A 177 2.09 -17.36 3.87
C THR A 177 1.91 -18.40 4.98
N GLY A 178 1.35 -19.56 4.63
CA GLY A 178 0.97 -20.56 5.62
C GLY A 178 -0.05 -20.01 6.62
N ASP A 179 0.33 -19.94 7.89
CA ASP A 179 -0.48 -19.36 8.98
C ASP A 179 -0.13 -17.89 9.29
N ASP A 180 0.86 -17.31 8.61
CA ASP A 180 1.35 -15.95 8.85
C ASP A 180 0.62 -14.93 7.97
N VAL A 181 0.19 -13.80 8.55
CA VAL A 181 -0.58 -12.73 7.88
C VAL A 181 0.12 -11.40 8.02
#